data_ea9c8cb7414370a71ba35120147345b3
#
_entry.id   ea9c8cb7414370a71ba35120147345b3
#
_cell.length_a   1.000
_cell.length_b   1.000
_cell.length_c   1.000
_cell.angle_alpha   90.00
_cell.angle_beta   90.00
_cell.angle_gamma   90.00
#
_symmetry.space_group_name_H-M   'P 1'
#
loop_
_entity.id
_entity.type
_entity.pdbx_description
1 polymer ?
#
loop_
_entity_poly.entity_id
_entity_poly.type
_entity_poly.pdbx_seq_one_letter_code
_entity_poly.pdbx_strand_id
1 'polypeptide(L)'
;MTLTGPTPILDAVYRGDTASLARLLDAGAPPTLFEAAAMGDASLVKRLAAESPASIAARSPDGWPPLHLAAHFAHGDAVEMLLAAAADVRARAENSHGNTALHAAIAGRAGARVITALLRHGADVNAPDAGGNRPLHLAAFEGDAETLQTLLAHGATDAPNHDGKTALQIAEERGHAAIARRLRGELP
;
A
#
# COMPACT_ATOMS: atom_id res chain seq x y z
N MET A 1 -18.27 8.24 21.53
CA MET A 1 -18.49 8.69 20.14
C MET A 1 -17.33 8.14 19.33
N THR A 2 -17.52 7.03 18.63
CA THR A 2 -16.53 6.52 17.67
C THR A 2 -16.55 7.44 16.46
N LEU A 3 -15.46 8.16 16.24
CA LEU A 3 -15.27 8.93 15.01
C LEU A 3 -15.24 7.93 13.85
N THR A 4 -16.25 7.96 12.99
CA THR A 4 -16.40 7.08 11.82
C THR A 4 -15.68 7.63 10.56
N GLY A 5 -14.66 8.44 10.72
CA GLY A 5 -13.90 9.06 9.64
C GLY A 5 -12.44 9.24 9.98
N PRO A 6 -11.60 9.65 9.00
CA PRO A 6 -10.18 9.89 9.24
C PRO A 6 -9.97 10.94 10.35
N THR A 7 -8.83 10.83 11.04
CA THR A 7 -8.42 11.90 11.99
C THR A 7 -8.14 13.19 11.23
N PRO A 8 -8.16 14.38 11.87
CA PRO A 8 -7.87 15.63 11.20
C PRO A 8 -6.51 15.64 10.47
N ILE A 9 -5.49 14.99 11.04
CA ILE A 9 -4.17 14.84 10.41
C ILE A 9 -4.26 13.96 9.16
N LEU A 10 -4.91 12.78 9.26
CA LEU A 10 -5.10 11.90 8.09
C LEU A 10 -5.95 12.57 7.01
N ASP A 11 -7.00 13.29 7.37
CA ASP A 11 -7.83 14.01 6.40
C ASP A 11 -7.01 15.06 5.61
N ALA A 12 -6.15 15.82 6.32
CA ALA A 12 -5.24 16.76 5.69
C ALA A 12 -4.24 16.04 4.75
N VAL A 13 -3.69 14.89 5.16
CA VAL A 13 -2.78 14.08 4.33
C VAL A 13 -3.51 13.55 3.08
N TYR A 14 -4.70 12.98 3.23
CA TYR A 14 -5.48 12.43 2.12
C TYR A 14 -5.86 13.49 1.07
N ARG A 15 -6.08 14.74 1.49
CA ARG A 15 -6.37 15.86 0.59
C ARG A 15 -5.11 16.54 0.04
N GLY A 16 -3.93 16.19 0.52
CA GLY A 16 -2.69 16.93 0.21
C GLY A 16 -2.69 18.37 0.74
N ASP A 17 -3.49 18.65 1.79
CA ASP A 17 -3.59 19.98 2.39
C ASP A 17 -2.45 20.22 3.39
N THR A 18 -1.31 20.60 2.84
CA THR A 18 -0.09 20.88 3.62
C THR A 18 -0.26 22.05 4.59
N ALA A 19 -1.10 23.04 4.28
CA ALA A 19 -1.33 24.19 5.14
C ALA A 19 -2.15 23.81 6.38
N SER A 20 -3.19 22.99 6.24
CA SER A 20 -3.96 22.44 7.36
C SER A 20 -3.12 21.48 8.18
N LEU A 21 -2.32 20.63 7.54
CA LEU A 21 -1.40 19.73 8.23
C LEU A 21 -0.41 20.52 9.11
N ALA A 22 0.24 21.54 8.57
CA ALA A 22 1.18 22.38 9.34
C ALA A 22 0.48 23.03 10.55
N ARG A 23 -0.70 23.62 10.36
CA ARG A 23 -1.47 24.22 11.46
C ARG A 23 -1.82 23.23 12.58
N LEU A 24 -2.18 21.99 12.23
CA LEU A 24 -2.51 20.95 13.20
C LEU A 24 -1.27 20.55 14.01
N LEU A 25 -0.12 20.40 13.36
CA LEU A 25 1.13 20.07 14.01
C LEU A 25 1.62 21.23 14.91
N ASP A 26 1.55 22.47 14.43
CA ASP A 26 1.91 23.67 15.20
C ASP A 26 1.01 23.88 16.42
N ALA A 27 -0.26 23.47 16.34
CA ALA A 27 -1.17 23.47 17.47
C ALA A 27 -0.87 22.39 18.53
N GLY A 28 0.18 21.58 18.31
CA GLY A 28 0.65 20.56 19.23
C GLY A 28 -0.15 19.26 19.23
N ALA A 29 -0.94 18.98 18.18
CA ALA A 29 -1.58 17.69 18.02
C ALA A 29 -0.51 16.58 17.86
N PRO A 30 -0.40 15.62 18.82
CA PRO A 30 0.62 14.59 18.71
C PRO A 30 0.21 13.57 17.65
N PRO A 31 0.99 13.41 16.57
CA PRO A 31 0.67 12.40 15.56
C PRO A 31 0.78 10.97 16.12
N THR A 32 -0.12 10.12 15.74
CA THR A 32 -0.05 8.68 15.94
C THR A 32 0.94 8.03 14.97
N LEU A 33 1.28 6.75 15.19
CA LEU A 33 2.19 6.03 14.29
C LEU A 33 1.63 5.91 12.86
N PHE A 34 0.33 5.69 12.70
CA PHE A 34 -0.26 5.61 11.36
C PHE A 34 -0.28 6.98 10.65
N GLU A 35 -0.45 8.09 11.38
CA GLU A 35 -0.34 9.44 10.82
C GLU A 35 1.11 9.77 10.43
N ALA A 36 2.09 9.45 11.28
CA ALA A 36 3.50 9.59 10.96
C ALA A 36 3.89 8.80 9.70
N ALA A 37 3.36 7.59 9.56
CA ALA A 37 3.54 6.74 8.39
C ALA A 37 2.91 7.36 7.13
N ALA A 38 1.70 7.92 7.24
CA ALA A 38 1.01 8.60 6.14
C ALA A 38 1.70 9.90 5.71
N MET A 39 2.32 10.63 6.65
CA MET A 39 3.13 11.83 6.38
C MET A 39 4.52 11.52 5.82
N GLY A 40 5.01 10.28 5.96
CA GLY A 40 6.36 9.88 5.55
C GLY A 40 7.48 10.33 6.49
N ASP A 41 7.15 10.75 7.71
CA ASP A 41 8.16 11.12 8.70
C ASP A 41 8.80 9.87 9.31
N ALA A 42 9.84 9.36 8.63
CA ALA A 42 10.56 8.15 9.04
C ALA A 42 11.20 8.27 10.43
N SER A 43 11.62 9.48 10.82
CA SER A 43 12.21 9.73 12.14
C SER A 43 11.16 9.60 13.23
N LEU A 44 9.98 10.18 13.01
CA LEU A 44 8.84 10.08 13.91
C LEU A 44 8.32 8.63 13.96
N VAL A 45 8.23 7.94 12.82
CA VAL A 45 7.87 6.52 12.73
C VAL A 45 8.80 5.68 13.61
N LYS A 46 10.12 5.84 13.46
CA LYS A 46 11.13 5.12 14.26
C LYS A 46 10.93 5.37 15.76
N ARG A 47 10.74 6.61 16.16
CA ARG A 47 10.55 6.99 17.56
C ARG A 47 9.27 6.39 18.13
N LEU A 48 8.12 6.59 17.48
CA LEU A 48 6.83 6.12 17.96
C LEU A 48 6.74 4.59 18.00
N ALA A 49 7.32 3.89 17.02
CA ALA A 49 7.40 2.44 17.02
C ALA A 49 8.23 1.89 18.21
N ALA A 50 9.31 2.59 18.59
CA ALA A 50 10.12 2.22 19.74
C ALA A 50 9.42 2.53 21.07
N GLU A 51 8.74 3.66 21.19
CA GLU A 51 7.99 4.08 22.39
C GLU A 51 6.77 3.18 22.66
N SER A 52 6.10 2.72 21.59
CA SER A 52 4.92 1.86 21.69
C SER A 52 4.91 0.79 20.58
N PRO A 53 5.59 -0.36 20.78
CA PRO A 53 5.59 -1.44 19.80
C PRO A 53 4.20 -1.95 19.39
N ALA A 54 3.22 -1.88 20.30
CA ALA A 54 1.84 -2.26 20.01
C ALA A 54 1.19 -1.35 18.93
N SER A 55 1.67 -0.12 18.77
CA SER A 55 1.15 0.81 17.76
C SER A 55 1.48 0.38 16.32
N ILE A 56 2.48 -0.49 16.12
CA ILE A 56 2.87 -1.02 14.81
C ILE A 56 1.71 -1.83 14.18
N ALA A 57 0.92 -2.53 15.00
CA ALA A 57 -0.26 -3.27 14.59
C ALA A 57 -1.56 -2.46 14.69
N ALA A 58 -1.51 -1.21 15.18
CA ALA A 58 -2.69 -0.36 15.30
C ALA A 58 -3.32 -0.10 13.93
N ARG A 59 -4.60 0.26 13.93
CA ARG A 59 -5.35 0.60 12.71
C ARG A 59 -5.78 2.05 12.77
N SER A 60 -5.72 2.72 11.63
CA SER A 60 -6.39 4.01 11.45
C SER A 60 -7.92 3.84 11.51
N PRO A 61 -8.71 4.90 11.67
CA PRO A 61 -10.17 4.80 11.72
C PRO A 61 -10.81 4.14 10.49
N ASP A 62 -10.14 4.17 9.35
CA ASP A 62 -10.52 3.51 8.08
C ASP A 62 -9.89 2.12 7.91
N GLY A 63 -9.32 1.56 8.98
CA GLY A 63 -8.86 0.17 9.07
C GLY A 63 -7.47 -0.10 8.50
N TRP A 64 -6.67 0.92 8.22
CA TRP A 64 -5.34 0.72 7.61
C TRP A 64 -4.23 0.62 8.67
N PRO A 65 -3.36 -0.40 8.58
CA PRO A 65 -2.12 -0.43 9.35
C PRO A 65 -1.15 0.69 8.93
N PRO A 66 -0.23 1.13 9.80
CA PRO A 66 0.81 2.12 9.43
C PRO A 66 1.59 1.76 8.18
N LEU A 67 1.95 0.48 8.00
CA LEU A 67 2.68 0.01 6.82
C LEU A 67 1.91 0.22 5.51
N HIS A 68 0.58 0.04 5.53
CA HIS A 68 -0.26 0.27 4.34
C HIS A 68 -0.27 1.75 3.96
N LEU A 69 -0.38 2.65 4.94
CA LEU A 69 -0.37 4.10 4.71
C LEU A 69 0.98 4.55 4.14
N ALA A 70 2.10 4.14 4.76
CA ALA A 70 3.44 4.45 4.25
C ALA A 70 3.62 3.92 2.81
N ALA A 71 3.14 2.72 2.53
CA ALA A 71 3.21 2.11 1.21
C ALA A 71 2.34 2.84 0.18
N HIS A 72 1.09 3.19 0.53
CA HIS A 72 0.18 3.91 -0.35
C HIS A 72 0.72 5.29 -0.75
N PHE A 73 1.27 6.03 0.20
CA PHE A 73 1.84 7.36 -0.05
C PHE A 73 3.29 7.36 -0.57
N ALA A 74 3.81 6.18 -0.96
CA ALA A 74 5.15 6.02 -1.54
C ALA A 74 6.32 6.44 -0.61
N HIS A 75 6.11 6.38 0.69
CA HIS A 75 7.11 6.79 1.69
C HIS A 75 8.09 5.66 2.02
N GLY A 76 9.04 5.41 1.10
CA GLY A 76 9.97 4.28 1.18
C GLY A 76 10.77 4.21 2.48
N ASP A 77 11.22 5.34 3.03
CA ASP A 77 11.97 5.36 4.28
C ASP A 77 11.09 4.96 5.48
N ALA A 78 9.83 5.42 5.51
CA ALA A 78 8.86 5.01 6.54
C ALA A 78 8.51 3.52 6.42
N VAL A 79 8.38 3.00 5.19
CA VAL A 79 8.18 1.56 4.93
C VAL A 79 9.34 0.75 5.50
N GLU A 80 10.60 1.11 5.21
CA GLU A 80 11.77 0.41 5.73
C GLU A 80 11.84 0.49 7.27
N MET A 81 11.52 1.63 7.89
CA MET A 81 11.49 1.76 9.35
C MET A 81 10.42 0.86 9.98
N LEU A 82 9.22 0.78 9.39
CA LEU A 82 8.15 -0.09 9.88
C LEU A 82 8.50 -1.57 9.73
N LEU A 83 9.07 -1.97 8.60
CA LEU A 83 9.54 -3.34 8.38
C LEU A 83 10.67 -3.73 9.34
N ALA A 84 11.62 -2.82 9.58
CA ALA A 84 12.68 -3.01 10.57
C ALA A 84 12.14 -3.12 12.01
N ALA A 85 11.00 -2.47 12.30
CA ALA A 85 10.28 -2.57 13.56
C ALA A 85 9.35 -3.80 13.63
N ALA A 86 9.50 -4.76 12.72
CA ALA A 86 8.72 -5.99 12.62
C ALA A 86 7.22 -5.79 12.34
N ALA A 87 6.85 -4.75 11.58
CA ALA A 87 5.50 -4.65 11.04
C ALA A 87 5.18 -5.90 10.20
N ASP A 88 3.99 -6.46 10.41
CA ASP A 88 3.55 -7.63 9.63
C ASP A 88 3.27 -7.23 8.19
N VAL A 89 4.18 -7.60 7.29
CA VAL A 89 4.08 -7.33 5.85
C VAL A 89 2.89 -8.04 5.19
N ARG A 90 2.37 -9.11 5.84
CA ARG A 90 1.21 -9.88 5.36
C ARG A 90 -0.11 -9.42 5.97
N ALA A 91 -0.08 -8.45 6.89
CA ALA A 91 -1.28 -7.90 7.47
C ALA A 91 -2.26 -7.43 6.40
N ARG A 92 -3.55 -7.57 6.68
CA ARG A 92 -4.63 -7.07 5.84
C ARG A 92 -5.26 -5.83 6.47
N ALA A 93 -5.71 -4.91 5.63
CA ALA A 93 -6.55 -3.80 6.10
C ALA A 93 -7.89 -4.33 6.63
N GLU A 94 -8.38 -3.75 7.71
CA GLU A 94 -9.66 -4.08 8.33
C GLU A 94 -10.78 -3.19 7.79
N ASN A 95 -10.96 -3.25 6.47
CA ASN A 95 -12.00 -2.54 5.73
C ASN A 95 -12.60 -3.46 4.65
N SER A 96 -13.55 -2.95 3.87
CA SER A 96 -14.23 -3.71 2.82
C SER A 96 -13.31 -4.26 1.73
N HIS A 97 -12.11 -3.71 1.58
CA HIS A 97 -11.16 -4.13 0.54
C HIS A 97 -10.24 -5.26 1.01
N GLY A 98 -9.92 -5.35 2.30
CA GLY A 98 -9.04 -6.40 2.85
C GLY A 98 -7.69 -6.51 2.15
N ASN A 99 -7.18 -5.39 1.63
CA ASN A 99 -5.94 -5.36 0.86
C ASN A 99 -4.69 -5.47 1.75
N THR A 100 -3.57 -5.90 1.18
CA THR A 100 -2.25 -5.92 1.84
C THR A 100 -1.49 -4.63 1.55
N ALA A 101 -0.35 -4.42 2.25
CA ALA A 101 0.53 -3.28 1.97
C ALA A 101 1.04 -3.26 0.51
N LEU A 102 1.20 -4.44 -0.13
CA LEU A 102 1.58 -4.52 -1.54
C LEU A 102 0.47 -3.99 -2.47
N HIS A 103 -0.81 -4.31 -2.20
CA HIS A 103 -1.94 -3.72 -2.91
C HIS A 103 -1.99 -2.21 -2.72
N ALA A 104 -1.80 -1.74 -1.48
CA ALA A 104 -1.78 -0.32 -1.15
C ALA A 104 -0.68 0.43 -1.92
N ALA A 105 0.54 -0.16 -1.99
CA ALA A 105 1.66 0.39 -2.73
C ALA A 105 1.35 0.54 -4.24
N ILE A 106 0.74 -0.48 -4.85
CA ILE A 106 0.39 -0.44 -6.27
C ILE A 106 -0.69 0.62 -6.54
N ALA A 107 -1.76 0.63 -5.74
CA ALA A 107 -2.83 1.62 -5.85
C ALA A 107 -2.32 3.06 -5.64
N GLY A 108 -1.34 3.26 -4.77
CA GLY A 108 -0.67 4.53 -4.53
C GLY A 108 0.45 4.88 -5.52
N ARG A 109 0.73 4.00 -6.49
CA ARG A 109 1.83 4.15 -7.47
C ARG A 109 3.19 4.41 -6.80
N ALA A 110 3.47 3.63 -5.76
CA ALA A 110 4.64 3.85 -4.89
C ALA A 110 6.01 3.58 -5.54
N GLY A 111 6.02 3.03 -6.76
CA GLY A 111 7.22 2.74 -7.53
C GLY A 111 8.02 1.53 -7.04
N ALA A 112 9.02 1.14 -7.83
CA ALA A 112 9.77 -0.10 -7.66
C ALA A 112 10.46 -0.23 -6.28
N ARG A 113 10.91 0.87 -5.69
CA ARG A 113 11.60 0.85 -4.39
C ARG A 113 10.72 0.26 -3.28
N VAL A 114 9.48 0.77 -3.14
CA VAL A 114 8.54 0.31 -2.11
C VAL A 114 8.06 -1.10 -2.39
N ILE A 115 7.70 -1.39 -3.65
CA ILE A 115 7.27 -2.73 -4.09
C ILE A 115 8.35 -3.77 -3.76
N THR A 116 9.60 -3.51 -4.15
CA THR A 116 10.72 -4.42 -3.91
C THR A 116 11.01 -4.58 -2.40
N ALA A 117 10.92 -3.50 -1.61
CA ALA A 117 11.10 -3.58 -0.16
C ALA A 117 10.07 -4.53 0.47
N LEU A 118 8.78 -4.38 0.14
CA LEU A 118 7.71 -5.25 0.64
C LEU A 118 7.95 -6.71 0.24
N LEU A 119 8.28 -6.98 -1.03
CA LEU A 119 8.55 -8.33 -1.53
C LEU A 119 9.77 -8.97 -0.86
N ARG A 120 10.86 -8.24 -0.67
CA ARG A 120 12.06 -8.72 0.05
C ARG A 120 11.78 -9.06 1.51
N HIS A 121 10.82 -8.41 2.14
CA HIS A 121 10.40 -8.72 3.53
C HIS A 121 9.29 -9.78 3.59
N GLY A 122 8.97 -10.44 2.49
CA GLY A 122 8.08 -11.59 2.44
C GLY A 122 6.61 -11.26 2.23
N ALA A 123 6.29 -10.11 1.61
CA ALA A 123 4.95 -9.88 1.09
C ALA A 123 4.57 -10.99 0.10
N ASP A 124 3.36 -11.52 0.24
CA ASP A 124 2.85 -12.51 -0.70
C ASP A 124 2.43 -11.83 -2.01
N VAL A 125 3.21 -12.07 -3.06
CA VAL A 125 3.00 -11.50 -4.40
C VAL A 125 1.66 -11.95 -5.02
N ASN A 126 1.09 -13.05 -4.52
CA ASN A 126 -0.18 -13.62 -4.99
C ASN A 126 -1.34 -13.46 -3.99
N ALA A 127 -1.17 -12.71 -2.89
CA ALA A 127 -2.22 -12.50 -1.92
C ALA A 127 -3.46 -11.88 -2.60
N PRO A 128 -4.66 -12.49 -2.49
CA PRO A 128 -5.88 -11.86 -3.01
C PRO A 128 -6.39 -10.79 -2.03
N ASP A 129 -7.02 -9.74 -2.51
CA ASP A 129 -7.86 -8.84 -1.71
C ASP A 129 -9.25 -9.46 -1.44
N ALA A 130 -10.21 -8.70 -0.89
CA ALA A 130 -11.56 -9.19 -0.63
C ALA A 130 -12.35 -9.51 -1.91
N GLY A 131 -11.99 -8.91 -3.06
CA GLY A 131 -12.55 -9.19 -4.39
C GLY A 131 -11.84 -10.31 -5.13
N GLY A 132 -10.82 -10.94 -4.50
CA GLY A 132 -9.97 -11.93 -5.15
C GLY A 132 -8.89 -11.32 -6.06
N ASN A 133 -8.77 -9.97 -6.12
CA ASN A 133 -7.74 -9.35 -6.93
C ASN A 133 -6.38 -9.54 -6.28
N ARG A 134 -5.45 -10.05 -7.03
CA ARG A 134 -4.03 -10.14 -6.66
C ARG A 134 -3.29 -8.87 -7.07
N PRO A 135 -2.09 -8.60 -6.54
CA PRO A 135 -1.27 -7.47 -6.97
C PRO A 135 -1.13 -7.33 -8.49
N LEU A 136 -1.05 -8.46 -9.21
CA LEU A 136 -0.95 -8.47 -10.67
C LEU A 136 -2.19 -7.87 -11.38
N HIS A 137 -3.41 -8.07 -10.82
CA HIS A 137 -4.63 -7.46 -11.34
C HIS A 137 -4.60 -5.94 -11.21
N LEU A 138 -4.12 -5.45 -10.06
CA LEU A 138 -4.01 -4.00 -9.83
C LEU A 138 -2.98 -3.37 -10.78
N ALA A 139 -1.80 -3.99 -10.95
CA ALA A 139 -0.79 -3.50 -11.88
C ALA A 139 -1.32 -3.47 -13.33
N ALA A 140 -2.10 -4.48 -13.72
CA ALA A 140 -2.75 -4.53 -15.03
C ALA A 140 -3.84 -3.46 -15.18
N PHE A 141 -4.62 -3.21 -14.13
CA PHE A 141 -5.65 -2.18 -14.08
C PHE A 141 -5.06 -0.76 -14.19
N GLU A 142 -3.97 -0.48 -13.47
CA GLU A 142 -3.27 0.81 -13.44
C GLU A 142 -2.42 1.08 -14.69
N GLY A 143 -2.17 0.06 -15.51
CA GLY A 143 -1.30 0.18 -16.67
C GLY A 143 0.19 0.28 -16.33
N ASP A 144 0.58 -0.15 -15.12
CA ASP A 144 1.95 -0.05 -14.60
C ASP A 144 2.79 -1.26 -15.03
N ALA A 145 3.46 -1.11 -16.18
CA ALA A 145 4.28 -2.16 -16.76
C ALA A 145 5.54 -2.48 -15.92
N GLU A 146 6.11 -1.51 -15.22
CA GLU A 146 7.29 -1.70 -14.37
C GLU A 146 6.94 -2.53 -13.12
N THR A 147 5.86 -2.15 -12.45
CA THR A 147 5.33 -2.93 -11.31
C THR A 147 4.92 -4.33 -11.76
N LEU A 148 4.23 -4.47 -12.90
CA LEU A 148 3.85 -5.77 -13.44
C LEU A 148 5.09 -6.66 -13.66
N GLN A 149 6.14 -6.13 -14.28
CA GLN A 149 7.38 -6.87 -14.50
C GLN A 149 8.03 -7.30 -13.19
N THR A 150 8.06 -6.40 -12.20
CA THR A 150 8.60 -6.70 -10.87
C THR A 150 7.81 -7.83 -10.20
N LEU A 151 6.49 -7.80 -10.26
CA LEU A 151 5.63 -8.84 -9.69
C LEU A 151 5.86 -10.19 -10.37
N LEU A 152 5.93 -10.23 -11.71
CA LEU A 152 6.21 -11.45 -12.47
C LEU A 152 7.58 -12.04 -12.13
N ALA A 153 8.61 -11.20 -11.98
CA ALA A 153 9.94 -11.62 -11.56
C ALA A 153 9.96 -12.24 -10.14
N HIS A 154 8.99 -11.91 -9.30
CA HIS A 154 8.82 -12.48 -7.96
C HIS A 154 7.76 -13.60 -7.90
N GLY A 155 7.36 -14.14 -9.05
CA GLY A 155 6.47 -15.32 -9.11
C GLY A 155 4.97 -14.99 -9.05
N ALA A 156 4.56 -13.78 -9.47
CA ALA A 156 3.15 -13.48 -9.63
C ALA A 156 2.53 -14.38 -10.71
N THR A 157 1.31 -14.86 -10.45
CA THR A 157 0.56 -15.74 -11.34
C THR A 157 -0.72 -15.07 -11.81
N ASP A 158 -1.03 -15.22 -13.11
CA ASP A 158 -2.27 -14.71 -13.70
C ASP A 158 -3.42 -15.70 -13.48
N ALA A 159 -4.05 -15.63 -12.32
CA ALA A 159 -5.20 -16.46 -11.99
C ALA A 159 -6.44 -15.57 -11.80
N PRO A 160 -7.66 -16.07 -12.08
CA PRO A 160 -8.87 -15.25 -12.03
C PRO A 160 -9.20 -14.75 -10.62
N ASN A 161 -9.75 -13.54 -10.53
CA ASN A 161 -10.36 -12.97 -9.33
C ASN A 161 -11.79 -13.55 -9.11
N HIS A 162 -12.54 -13.02 -8.13
CA HIS A 162 -13.90 -13.49 -7.84
C HIS A 162 -14.90 -13.22 -8.97
N ASP A 163 -14.65 -12.28 -9.87
CA ASP A 163 -15.44 -12.01 -11.07
C ASP A 163 -15.03 -12.90 -12.26
N GLY A 164 -14.09 -13.82 -12.05
CA GLY A 164 -13.56 -14.70 -13.08
C GLY A 164 -12.58 -14.01 -14.04
N LYS A 165 -12.12 -12.78 -13.74
CA LYS A 165 -11.20 -12.00 -14.59
C LYS A 165 -9.76 -12.23 -14.21
N THR A 166 -8.90 -12.44 -15.21
CA THR A 166 -7.45 -12.47 -15.08
C THR A 166 -6.85 -11.07 -15.28
N ALA A 167 -5.60 -10.87 -14.87
CA ALA A 167 -4.88 -9.62 -15.12
C ALA A 167 -4.74 -9.34 -16.63
N LEU A 168 -4.57 -10.39 -17.46
CA LEU A 168 -4.57 -10.27 -18.91
C LEU A 168 -5.89 -9.66 -19.43
N GLN A 169 -7.02 -10.21 -19.01
CA GLN A 169 -8.33 -9.71 -19.44
C GLN A 169 -8.57 -8.26 -18.99
N ILE A 170 -8.16 -7.92 -17.76
CA ILE A 170 -8.22 -6.53 -17.27
C ILE A 170 -7.36 -5.61 -18.15
N ALA A 171 -6.13 -6.01 -18.49
CA ALA A 171 -5.26 -5.21 -19.36
C ALA A 171 -5.86 -4.99 -20.75
N GLU A 172 -6.51 -6.02 -21.33
CA GLU A 172 -7.20 -5.94 -22.62
C GLU A 172 -8.40 -4.98 -22.56
N GLU A 173 -9.27 -5.13 -21.55
CA GLU A 173 -10.44 -4.26 -21.34
C GLU A 173 -10.04 -2.78 -21.13
N ARG A 174 -8.89 -2.54 -20.50
CA ARG A 174 -8.37 -1.20 -20.23
C ARG A 174 -7.54 -0.62 -21.38
N GLY A 175 -7.27 -1.42 -22.43
CA GLY A 175 -6.47 -1.00 -23.57
C GLY A 175 -4.95 -0.92 -23.30
N HIS A 176 -4.46 -1.58 -22.24
CA HIS A 176 -3.04 -1.62 -21.89
C HIS A 176 -2.29 -2.67 -22.72
N ALA A 177 -2.14 -2.42 -24.03
CA ALA A 177 -1.63 -3.37 -25.00
C ALA A 177 -0.23 -3.92 -24.66
N ALA A 178 0.66 -3.11 -24.09
CA ALA A 178 2.01 -3.57 -23.70
C ALA A 178 1.94 -4.60 -22.57
N ILE A 179 1.09 -4.38 -21.58
CA ILE A 179 0.85 -5.31 -20.48
C ILE A 179 0.20 -6.60 -20.99
N ALA A 180 -0.83 -6.51 -21.84
CA ALA A 180 -1.49 -7.66 -22.41
C ALA A 180 -0.50 -8.55 -23.21
N ARG A 181 0.37 -7.95 -24.04
CA ARG A 181 1.41 -8.67 -24.78
C ARG A 181 2.42 -9.35 -23.84
N ARG A 182 2.80 -8.67 -22.75
CA ARG A 182 3.71 -9.25 -21.75
C ARG A 182 3.08 -10.45 -21.05
N LEU A 183 1.81 -10.36 -20.65
CA LEU A 183 1.08 -11.45 -19.97
C LEU A 183 0.83 -12.65 -20.91
N ARG A 184 0.73 -12.43 -22.22
CA ARG A 184 0.68 -13.51 -23.23
C ARG A 184 2.05 -14.17 -23.50
N GLY A 185 3.14 -13.62 -22.95
CA GLY A 185 4.50 -14.09 -23.25
C GLY A 185 5.04 -13.67 -24.60
N GLU A 186 4.45 -12.67 -25.24
CA GLU A 186 4.86 -12.13 -26.55
C GLU A 186 6.04 -11.14 -26.43
N LEU A 187 6.37 -10.70 -25.22
CA LEU A 187 7.49 -9.80 -24.92
C LEU A 187 8.41 -10.45 -23.90
N PRO A 188 9.74 -10.29 -24.04
CA PRO A 188 10.71 -10.78 -23.05
C PRO A 188 10.62 -10.07 -21.70
#